data_c6b130863ed040ccbc5741efa1040fc5
#
_entry.id   c6b130863ed040ccbc5741efa1040fc5
#
_cell.length_a   1.000
_cell.length_b   1.000
_cell.length_c   1.000
_cell.angle_alpha   90.00
_cell.angle_beta   90.00
_cell.angle_gamma   90.00
#
_symmetry.space_group_name_H-M   'P 1'
#
loop_
_entity.id
_entity.type
_entity.pdbx_description
1 polymer ?
#
loop_
_entity_poly.entity_id
_entity_poly.type
_entity_poly.pdbx_seq_one_letter_code
_entity_poly.pdbx_strand_id
1 'polypeptide(L)' 'MARKTRFLSRHHRKCRSNFGTDDESNISLVLEHHHKAFHLLFLNKDTYGIARILNETWIDTDYLLVVVKKQKEPT' A
#
# COMPACT_ATOMS: atom_id res chain seq x y z
N MET A 1 18.65 4.66 -21.78
CA MET A 1 18.86 5.29 -20.91
C MET A 1 18.21 5.14 -19.71
N ALA A 2 18.74 5.06 -18.73
CA ALA A 2 18.25 4.74 -17.49
C ALA A 2 17.54 5.86 -16.89
N ARG A 3 16.39 5.99 -17.15
CA ARG A 3 15.67 6.99 -16.59
C ARG A 3 14.72 6.52 -15.62
N LYS A 4 14.82 5.27 -15.16
CA LYS A 4 13.84 4.73 -14.29
C LYS A 4 13.74 5.42 -12.97
N THR A 5 14.85 5.88 -12.44
CA THR A 5 14.83 6.52 -11.14
C THR A 5 14.05 7.81 -11.16
N ARG A 6 13.94 8.45 -12.32
CA ARG A 6 13.20 9.69 -12.39
C ARG A 6 11.72 9.50 -12.23
N PHE A 7 11.26 8.27 -12.42
CA PHE A 7 9.83 7.99 -12.34
C PHE A 7 9.44 7.25 -11.08
N LEU A 8 10.36 7.19 -10.11
CA LEU A 8 10.05 6.55 -8.84
C LEU A 8 9.61 7.61 -7.84
N SER A 9 8.73 7.22 -6.96
CA SER A 9 8.32 8.09 -5.88
C SER A 9 8.27 7.30 -4.58
N ARG A 10 8.30 8.01 -3.47
CA ARG A 10 8.31 7.40 -2.16
C ARG A 10 6.87 7.22 -1.71
N HIS A 11 6.53 6.00 -1.41
CA HIS A 11 5.19 5.67 -0.96
C HIS A 11 5.23 5.30 0.51
N HIS A 12 4.41 5.96 1.31
CA HIS A 12 4.26 5.61 2.72
C HIS A 12 3.29 4.44 2.79
N ARG A 13 3.80 3.28 3.22
CA ARG A 13 2.96 2.08 3.27
C ARG A 13 1.84 2.24 4.29
N LYS A 14 2.15 2.89 5.41
CA LYS A 14 1.12 3.35 6.32
C LYS A 14 1.07 4.86 6.16
N CYS A 15 -0.07 5.40 5.78
CA CYS A 15 -0.18 6.82 5.47
C CYS A 15 0.13 7.68 6.67
N ARG A 16 0.66 8.86 6.41
CA ARG A 16 0.90 9.81 7.49
C ARG A 16 -0.38 10.16 8.24
N SER A 17 -1.48 10.25 7.52
CA SER A 17 -2.76 10.55 8.16
C SER A 17 -3.21 9.42 9.08
N ASN A 18 -2.61 8.24 8.94
CA ASN A 18 -2.89 7.11 9.81
C ASN A 18 -1.70 6.83 10.73
N PHE A 19 -0.93 7.89 11.03
CA PHE A 19 0.21 7.81 11.93
C PHE A 19 1.41 7.06 11.34
N GLY A 20 1.50 7.02 10.02
CA GLY A 20 2.66 6.43 9.38
C GLY A 20 3.88 7.33 9.55
N THR A 21 5.05 6.72 9.63
CA THR A 21 6.30 7.44 9.83
C THR A 21 7.13 7.44 8.55
N ASP A 22 8.26 8.14 8.62
CA ASP A 22 9.21 8.18 7.51
C ASP A 22 10.30 7.13 7.64
N ASP A 23 10.15 6.18 8.54
CA ASP A 23 11.11 5.09 8.68
C ASP A 23 11.22 4.33 7.37
N GLU A 24 12.41 3.84 7.08
CA GLU A 24 12.62 3.09 5.86
C GLU A 24 11.68 1.92 5.73
N SER A 25 11.34 1.29 6.85
CA SER A 25 10.44 0.16 6.84
C SER A 25 9.04 0.53 6.37
N ASN A 26 8.70 1.81 6.44
CA ASN A 26 7.39 2.29 6.02
C ASN A 26 7.41 2.92 4.63
N ILE A 27 8.56 2.99 3.99
CA ILE A 27 8.68 3.64 2.69
C ILE A 27 9.01 2.60 1.64
N SER A 28 8.30 2.64 0.53
CA SER A 28 8.69 1.83 -0.62
C SER A 28 8.82 2.76 -1.83
N LEU A 29 9.76 2.42 -2.71
CA LEU A 29 9.92 3.17 -3.94
C LEU A 29 9.08 2.49 -5.00
N VAL A 30 8.19 3.25 -5.60
CA VAL A 30 7.28 2.71 -6.59
C VAL A 30 7.30 3.60 -7.81
N LEU A 31 6.87 3.07 -8.94
CA LEU A 31 6.75 3.88 -10.13
C LEU A 31 5.73 4.97 -9.89
N GLU A 32 6.03 6.15 -10.36
CA GLU A 32 5.18 7.31 -10.08
C GLU A 32 3.74 7.11 -10.52
N HIS A 33 3.53 6.57 -11.70
CA HIS A 33 2.17 6.37 -12.17
C HIS A 33 1.43 5.27 -11.41
N HIS A 34 2.16 4.29 -10.88
CA HIS A 34 1.55 3.31 -9.98
C HIS A 34 1.17 3.95 -8.66
N HIS A 35 2.00 4.86 -8.17
CA HIS A 35 1.72 5.56 -6.94
C HIS A 35 0.44 6.40 -7.06
N LYS A 36 0.31 7.09 -8.18
CA LYS A 36 -0.88 7.86 -8.43
C LYS A 36 -2.11 6.96 -8.53
N ALA A 37 -1.97 5.83 -9.21
CA ALA A 37 -3.08 4.90 -9.34
C ALA A 37 -3.50 4.35 -7.98
N PHE A 38 -2.53 4.05 -7.13
CA PHE A 38 -2.82 3.57 -5.79
C PHE A 38 -3.69 4.57 -5.03
N HIS A 39 -3.31 5.85 -5.07
CA HIS A 39 -4.06 6.86 -4.36
C HIS A 39 -5.43 7.12 -4.97
N LEU A 40 -5.58 6.94 -6.27
CA LEU A 40 -6.89 7.04 -6.89
C LEU A 40 -7.80 5.91 -6.47
N LEU A 41 -7.24 4.71 -6.34
CA LEU A 41 -8.03 3.54 -6.00
C LEU A 41 -8.34 3.44 -4.51
N PHE A 42 -7.35 3.75 -3.69
CA PHE A 42 -7.46 3.45 -2.27
C PHE A 42 -7.45 4.68 -1.37
N LEU A 43 -7.22 5.85 -1.95
CA LEU A 43 -7.17 7.10 -1.18
C LEU A 43 -6.18 6.94 -0.03
N ASN A 44 -6.57 7.29 1.17
CA ASN A 44 -5.72 7.14 2.34
C ASN A 44 -6.25 6.06 3.27
N LYS A 45 -6.88 5.04 2.68
CA LYS A 45 -7.43 3.96 3.50
C LYS A 45 -6.31 3.17 4.16
N ASP A 46 -6.62 2.62 5.31
CA ASP A 46 -5.68 1.74 5.98
C ASP A 46 -5.79 0.33 5.37
N THR A 47 -5.06 -0.61 5.95
CA THR A 47 -5.01 -1.97 5.42
C THR A 47 -6.39 -2.62 5.35
N TYR A 48 -7.22 -2.41 6.35
CA TYR A 48 -8.58 -2.98 6.35
C TYR A 48 -9.42 -2.36 5.24
N GLY A 49 -9.30 -1.05 5.04
CA GLY A 49 -10.03 -0.38 3.98
C GLY A 49 -9.61 -0.83 2.60
N ILE A 50 -8.29 -1.03 2.42
CA ILE A 50 -7.77 -1.51 1.14
C ILE A 50 -8.29 -2.92 0.86
N ALA A 51 -8.23 -3.81 1.86
CA ALA A 51 -8.72 -5.17 1.68
C ALA A 51 -10.21 -5.18 1.34
N ARG A 52 -10.97 -4.29 1.97
CA ARG A 52 -12.40 -4.21 1.69
C ARG A 52 -12.67 -3.80 0.25
N ILE A 53 -11.95 -2.81 -0.25
CA ILE A 53 -12.11 -2.37 -1.62
C ILE A 53 -11.76 -3.50 -2.58
N LEU A 54 -10.67 -4.21 -2.32
CA LEU A 54 -10.26 -5.31 -3.17
C LEU A 54 -11.32 -6.41 -3.18
N ASN A 55 -11.84 -6.75 -2.01
CA ASN A 55 -12.86 -7.80 -1.91
C ASN A 55 -14.16 -7.42 -2.59
N GLU A 56 -14.56 -6.16 -2.48
CA GLU A 56 -15.85 -5.74 -3.00
C GLU A 56 -15.83 -5.45 -4.49
N THR A 57 -14.68 -5.14 -5.02
CA THR A 57 -14.65 -4.63 -6.39
C THR A 57 -13.68 -5.35 -7.32
N TRP A 58 -12.54 -5.80 -6.81
CA TRP A 58 -11.45 -6.14 -7.71
C TRP A 58 -11.07 -7.59 -7.82
N ILE A 59 -11.31 -8.39 -6.80
CA ILE A 59 -10.84 -9.77 -6.85
C ILE A 59 -11.98 -10.73 -7.13
N ASP A 60 -11.60 -11.94 -7.49
CA ASP A 60 -12.51 -13.04 -7.76
C ASP A 60 -13.42 -13.27 -6.56
N THR A 61 -14.73 -13.35 -6.82
CA THR A 61 -15.72 -13.48 -5.74
C THR A 61 -15.64 -14.81 -5.02
N ASP A 62 -14.92 -15.78 -5.58
CA ASP A 62 -14.73 -17.05 -4.89
C ASP A 62 -13.68 -16.96 -3.79
N TYR A 63 -13.01 -15.81 -3.67
CA TYR A 63 -11.94 -15.65 -2.71
C TYR A 63 -12.19 -14.47 -1.81
N LEU A 64 -11.59 -14.51 -0.64
CA LEU A 64 -11.72 -13.43 0.32
C LEU A 64 -10.35 -13.13 0.90
N LEU A 65 -9.95 -11.87 0.81
CA LEU A 65 -8.71 -11.43 1.46
C LEU A 65 -9.02 -11.07 2.90
N VAL A 66 -8.24 -11.61 3.81
CA VAL A 66 -8.42 -11.37 5.23
C VAL A 66 -7.16 -10.70 5.77
N VAL A 67 -7.34 -9.62 6.51
CA VAL A 67 -6.22 -8.90 7.09
C VAL A 67 -5.83 -9.56 8.39
N VAL A 68 -4.57 -9.95 8.48
CA VAL A 68 -4.03 -10.56 9.69
C VAL A 68 -2.77 -9.80 10.08
N LYS A 69 -2.71 -9.36 11.31
CA LYS A 69 -1.54 -8.63 11.76
C LYS A 69 -0.38 -9.59 11.93
N LYS A 70 0.79 -9.18 11.47
CA LYS A 70 1.98 -10.02 11.64
C LYS A 70 2.28 -10.18 13.12
N GLN A 71 2.67 -11.38 13.49
CA GLN A 71 3.10 -11.62 14.84
C GLN A 71 4.57 -11.34 14.93
N LYS A 72 4.99 -10.77 16.07
CA LYS A 72 6.40 -10.55 16.26
C LYS A 72 7.05 -11.86 16.62
N GLU A 73 8.27 -12.04 16.09
CA GLU A 73 9.00 -13.21 16.44
C GLU A 73 9.42 -13.15 17.88
N PRO A 74 9.33 -14.25 18.60
CA PRO A 74 9.82 -14.24 19.98
C PRO A 74 11.33 -14.15 19.94
N THR A 75 11.91 -13.35 20.73
CA THR A 75 13.36 -13.21 20.71
C THR A 75 14.00 -13.84 21.95
#